data_c9b6985e6cbbddfdb623cbb52f67ea27
#
_entry.id   c9b6985e6cbbddfdb623cbb52f67ea27
#
_cell.length_a   1.000
_cell.length_b   1.000
_cell.length_c   1.000
_cell.angle_alpha   90.00
_cell.angle_beta   90.00
_cell.angle_gamma   90.00
#
_symmetry.space_group_name_H-M   'P 1'
#
loop_
_entity.id
_entity.type
_entity.pdbx_description
1 polymer ?
#
loop_
_entity_poly.entity_id
_entity_poly.type
_entity_poly.pdbx_seq_one_letter_code
_entity_poly.pdbx_strand_id
1 'polypeptide(L)'
;RDTGRWVMPKGWLMDGKKPWHAAKIEALEEAGAEGFVSDRPIGQYHYSKGLGGGRRVTCRVTVYPMVVDKLKRRWKERKERTRHWFSLKKAARLVNEPELTALLQGLARDPDQLRTIEEIRQAS
;
A
#
# COMPACT_ATOMS: atom_id res chain seq x y z
N ARG A 1 -10.90 -8.78 3.10
CA ARG A 1 -12.10 -9.16 3.36
C ARG A 1 -12.93 -9.46 2.21
N ASP A 2 -14.08 -9.82 2.40
CA ASP A 2 -14.86 -10.45 1.40
C ASP A 2 -15.70 -9.56 0.59
N THR A 3 -15.20 -8.33 0.30
CA THR A 3 -15.87 -7.39 -0.59
C THR A 3 -15.57 -7.69 -2.06
N GLY A 4 -14.68 -8.62 -2.33
CA GLY A 4 -14.30 -8.97 -3.70
C GLY A 4 -13.42 -7.95 -4.39
N ARG A 5 -12.94 -6.94 -3.68
CA ARG A 5 -12.09 -5.93 -4.28
C ARG A 5 -10.67 -6.02 -3.74
N TRP A 6 -9.72 -5.57 -4.57
CA TRP A 6 -8.32 -5.52 -4.21
C TRP A 6 -7.97 -4.18 -3.59
N VAL A 7 -7.17 -4.21 -2.53
CA VAL A 7 -6.73 -3.01 -1.83
C VAL A 7 -5.24 -3.13 -1.54
N MET A 8 -4.60 -1.98 -1.35
CA MET A 8 -3.22 -1.93 -0.86
C MET A 8 -3.23 -2.00 0.66
N PRO A 9 -2.20 -2.59 1.28
CA PRO A 9 -2.07 -2.54 2.73
C PRO A 9 -2.04 -1.09 3.21
N LYS A 10 -2.84 -0.77 4.20
CA LYS A 10 -2.90 0.58 4.77
C LYS A 10 -3.48 0.54 6.17
N GLY A 11 -3.23 1.58 6.92
CA GLY A 11 -3.78 1.74 8.24
C GLY A 11 -3.61 3.16 8.73
N TRP A 12 -4.07 3.40 9.94
CA TRP A 12 -3.94 4.70 10.57
C TRP A 12 -2.50 4.96 10.99
N LEU A 13 -2.15 6.24 11.11
CA LEU A 13 -0.86 6.61 11.69
C LEU A 13 -0.77 6.07 13.12
N MET A 14 0.43 5.70 13.51
CA MET A 14 0.68 5.09 14.83
C MET A 14 1.51 6.04 15.68
N ASP A 15 1.12 6.19 16.94
CA ASP A 15 1.85 7.05 17.88
C ASP A 15 3.29 6.57 18.02
N GLY A 16 4.21 7.54 17.98
CA GLY A 16 5.64 7.25 18.13
C GLY A 16 6.28 6.59 16.92
N LYS A 17 5.54 6.43 15.80
CA LYS A 17 6.08 5.83 14.58
C LYS A 17 6.10 6.83 13.45
N LYS A 18 7.13 6.79 12.63
CA LYS A 18 7.15 7.54 11.38
C LYS A 18 6.12 6.95 10.42
N PRO A 19 5.55 7.78 9.52
CA PRO A 19 4.51 7.27 8.59
C PRO A 19 4.95 6.08 7.77
N TRP A 20 6.19 6.07 7.25
CA TRP A 20 6.67 4.93 6.46
C TRP A 20 6.88 3.69 7.31
N HIS A 21 7.20 3.86 8.59
CA HIS A 21 7.34 2.76 9.52
C HIS A 21 5.98 2.13 9.81
N ALA A 22 4.96 2.97 10.02
CA ALA A 22 3.60 2.47 10.20
C ALA A 22 3.15 1.71 8.95
N ALA A 23 3.46 2.22 7.75
CA ALA A 23 3.12 1.54 6.50
C ALA A 23 3.79 0.17 6.41
N LYS A 24 5.04 0.06 6.88
CA LYS A 24 5.76 -1.21 6.89
C LYS A 24 5.08 -2.22 7.80
N ILE A 25 4.62 -1.77 8.96
CA ILE A 25 3.89 -2.63 9.91
C ILE A 25 2.58 -3.12 9.30
N GLU A 26 1.84 -2.23 8.62
CA GLU A 26 0.59 -2.63 7.97
C GLU A 26 0.82 -3.65 6.86
N ALA A 27 1.89 -3.49 6.08
CA ALA A 27 2.21 -4.47 5.05
C ALA A 27 2.49 -5.85 5.64
N LEU A 28 3.16 -5.89 6.79
CA LEU A 28 3.42 -7.15 7.48
C LEU A 28 2.13 -7.76 8.01
N GLU A 29 1.29 -6.96 8.66
CA GLU A 29 0.06 -7.47 9.29
C GLU A 29 -0.99 -7.89 8.28
N GLU A 30 -1.16 -7.12 7.22
CA GLU A 30 -2.22 -7.38 6.25
C GLU A 30 -1.81 -8.35 5.14
N ALA A 31 -0.54 -8.36 4.77
CA ALA A 31 -0.08 -9.16 3.63
C ALA A 31 1.12 -10.05 3.93
N GLY A 32 1.67 -10.00 5.14
CA GLY A 32 2.85 -10.79 5.47
C GLY A 32 4.09 -10.38 4.67
N ALA A 33 4.16 -9.16 4.22
CA ALA A 33 5.26 -8.66 3.41
C ALA A 33 6.31 -8.00 4.29
N GLU A 34 7.57 -8.41 4.12
CA GLU A 34 8.71 -7.83 4.82
C GLU A 34 9.73 -7.33 3.80
N GLY A 35 10.38 -6.21 4.11
CA GLY A 35 11.40 -5.67 3.24
C GLY A 35 11.74 -4.24 3.58
N PHE A 36 12.34 -3.57 2.61
CA PHE A 36 12.75 -2.17 2.76
C PHE A 36 11.62 -1.24 2.32
N VAL A 37 11.20 -0.34 3.20
CA VAL A 37 10.25 0.70 2.83
C VAL A 37 11.00 2.03 2.71
N SER A 38 10.74 2.76 1.63
CA SER A 38 11.34 4.07 1.42
C SER A 38 10.63 5.10 2.29
N ASP A 39 11.39 6.06 2.83
CA ASP A 39 10.80 7.18 3.57
C ASP A 39 10.27 8.27 2.63
N ARG A 40 10.41 8.10 1.31
CA ARG A 40 9.94 9.05 0.32
C ARG A 40 8.65 8.54 -0.31
N PRO A 41 7.52 9.23 -0.07
CA PRO A 41 6.26 8.77 -0.66
C PRO A 41 6.24 8.96 -2.17
N ILE A 42 5.47 8.11 -2.85
CA ILE A 42 5.29 8.21 -4.30
C ILE A 42 3.98 8.86 -4.67
N GLY A 43 3.14 9.18 -3.71
CA GLY A 43 1.90 9.88 -3.98
C GLY A 43 0.90 9.73 -2.85
N GLN A 44 -0.28 10.27 -3.09
CA GLN A 44 -1.39 10.22 -2.13
C GLN A 44 -2.67 9.95 -2.88
N TYR A 45 -3.64 9.36 -2.19
CA TYR A 45 -4.99 9.24 -2.71
C TYR A 45 -5.97 9.36 -1.56
N HIS A 46 -7.22 9.67 -1.89
CA HIS A 46 -8.30 9.80 -0.92
C HIS A 46 -9.33 8.72 -1.14
N TYR A 47 -9.98 8.31 -0.07
CA TYR A 47 -11.11 7.42 -0.18
C TYR A 47 -12.10 7.75 0.92
N SER A 48 -13.36 7.35 0.70
CA SER A 48 -14.43 7.59 1.64
C SER A 48 -14.62 6.36 2.52
N LYS A 49 -14.52 6.54 3.83
CA LYS A 49 -14.67 5.45 4.79
C LYS A 49 -15.99 5.59 5.53
N GLY A 50 -16.78 4.52 5.56
CA GLY A 50 -18.02 4.49 6.33
C GLY A 50 -17.73 4.33 7.81
N LEU A 51 -18.44 5.11 8.64
CA LEU A 51 -18.31 5.06 10.09
C LEU A 51 -19.52 4.45 10.77
N GLY A 52 -20.52 3.97 10.00
CA GLY A 52 -21.77 3.48 10.54
C GLY A 52 -22.78 4.62 10.69
N GLY A 53 -24.06 4.28 10.82
CA GLY A 53 -25.13 5.28 10.95
C GLY A 53 -25.24 6.22 9.78
N GLY A 54 -24.79 5.81 8.59
CA GLY A 54 -24.86 6.66 7.41
C GLY A 54 -23.76 7.71 7.33
N ARG A 55 -22.87 7.78 8.31
CA ARG A 55 -21.80 8.77 8.32
C ARG A 55 -20.57 8.26 7.57
N ARG A 56 -19.87 9.20 6.93
CA ARG A 56 -18.66 8.88 6.18
C ARG A 56 -17.59 9.94 6.44
N VAL A 57 -16.34 9.54 6.27
CA VAL A 57 -15.21 10.46 6.41
C VAL A 57 -14.26 10.23 5.24
N THR A 58 -13.66 11.32 4.74
CA THR A 58 -12.64 11.23 3.72
C THR A 58 -11.29 10.98 4.37
N CYS A 59 -10.63 9.92 3.96
CA CYS A 59 -9.31 9.56 4.46
C CYS A 59 -8.27 9.82 3.38
N ARG A 60 -7.13 10.38 3.78
CA ARG A 60 -6.00 10.58 2.89
C ARG A 60 -4.95 9.52 3.17
N VAL A 61 -4.53 8.81 2.14
CA VAL A 61 -3.49 7.78 2.24
C VAL A 61 -2.24 8.26 1.54
N THR A 62 -1.14 8.30 2.28
CA THR A 62 0.18 8.56 1.69
C THR A 62 0.81 7.22 1.36
N VAL A 63 1.26 7.05 0.11
CA VAL A 63 1.73 5.77 -0.40
C VAL A 63 3.25 5.74 -0.37
N TYR A 64 3.79 4.74 0.33
CA TYR A 64 5.24 4.51 0.42
C TYR A 64 5.59 3.25 -0.33
N PRO A 65 6.60 3.29 -1.20
CA PRO A 65 6.99 2.08 -1.92
C PRO A 65 7.85 1.17 -1.04
N MET A 66 7.75 -0.12 -1.29
CA MET A 66 8.45 -1.13 -0.52
C MET A 66 9.05 -2.16 -1.44
N VAL A 67 10.35 -2.46 -1.23
CA VAL A 67 10.99 -3.61 -1.88
C VAL A 67 10.75 -4.81 -0.97
N VAL A 68 9.97 -5.76 -1.45
CA VAL A 68 9.61 -6.94 -0.66
C VAL A 68 10.72 -7.97 -0.78
N ASP A 69 11.36 -8.27 0.35
CA ASP A 69 12.41 -9.30 0.41
C ASP A 69 11.84 -10.67 0.75
N LYS A 70 10.73 -10.71 1.47
CA LYS A 70 10.18 -11.96 1.96
C LYS A 70 8.66 -11.85 2.10
N LEU A 71 7.98 -12.89 1.67
CA LEU A 71 6.54 -13.06 1.92
C LEU A 71 6.37 -14.18 2.93
N LYS A 72 5.84 -13.85 4.09
CA LYS A 72 5.65 -14.85 5.15
C LYS A 72 4.48 -15.76 4.78
N ARG A 73 4.60 -17.03 5.13
CA ARG A 73 3.54 -18.00 4.92
C ARG A 73 2.39 -17.80 5.90
N ARG A 74 2.68 -17.24 7.07
CA ARG A 74 1.69 -16.93 8.10
C ARG A 74 1.84 -15.48 8.50
N TRP A 75 0.73 -14.77 8.56
CA TRP A 75 0.72 -13.37 8.99
C TRP A 75 -0.59 -13.09 9.72
N LYS A 76 -0.65 -11.95 10.41
CA LYS A 76 -1.73 -11.62 11.34
C LYS A 76 -3.12 -11.73 10.71
N GLU A 77 -3.33 -11.15 9.52
CA GLU A 77 -4.65 -11.14 8.89
C GLU A 77 -4.81 -12.19 7.78
N ARG A 78 -4.02 -13.24 7.85
CA ARG A 78 -3.99 -14.28 6.81
C ARG A 78 -5.37 -14.88 6.51
N LYS A 79 -6.21 -15.07 7.53
CA LYS A 79 -7.53 -15.68 7.33
C LYS A 79 -8.54 -14.72 6.72
N GLU A 80 -8.25 -13.42 6.78
CA GLU A 80 -9.17 -12.39 6.32
C GLU A 80 -8.77 -11.78 4.99
N ARG A 81 -7.55 -12.06 4.52
CA ARG A 81 -6.97 -11.43 3.34
C ARG A 81 -6.36 -12.44 2.40
N THR A 82 -6.53 -12.20 1.10
CA THR A 82 -5.82 -12.92 0.05
C THR A 82 -4.84 -11.95 -0.59
N ARG A 83 -3.60 -12.38 -0.78
CA ARG A 83 -2.59 -11.54 -1.43
C ARG A 83 -2.24 -12.10 -2.79
N HIS A 84 -1.90 -11.19 -3.71
CA HIS A 84 -1.51 -11.57 -5.06
C HIS A 84 -0.64 -10.49 -5.66
N TRP A 85 0.36 -10.87 -6.46
CA TRP A 85 1.18 -9.94 -7.21
C TRP A 85 0.48 -9.57 -8.51
N PHE A 86 0.45 -8.28 -8.80
CA PHE A 86 -0.10 -7.77 -10.05
C PHE A 86 0.91 -6.82 -10.68
N SER A 87 0.91 -6.75 -12.01
CA SER A 87 1.60 -5.66 -12.68
C SER A 87 0.93 -4.34 -12.28
N LEU A 88 1.67 -3.24 -12.36
CA LEU A 88 1.10 -1.91 -12.06
C LEU A 88 -0.12 -1.63 -12.92
N LYS A 89 -0.05 -1.99 -14.18
CA LYS A 89 -1.14 -1.78 -15.13
C LYS A 89 -2.40 -2.52 -14.72
N LYS A 90 -2.26 -3.77 -14.31
CA LYS A 90 -3.39 -4.56 -13.88
C LYS A 90 -3.92 -4.10 -12.53
N ALA A 91 -3.03 -3.78 -11.59
CA ALA A 91 -3.44 -3.29 -10.28
C ALA A 91 -4.27 -2.01 -10.43
N ALA A 92 -3.88 -1.12 -11.35
CA ALA A 92 -4.62 0.11 -11.60
C ALA A 92 -6.07 -0.14 -12.01
N ARG A 93 -6.34 -1.29 -12.68
CA ARG A 93 -7.69 -1.64 -13.10
C ARG A 93 -8.49 -2.34 -12.01
N LEU A 94 -7.81 -2.90 -11.02
CA LEU A 94 -8.46 -3.72 -10.00
C LEU A 94 -8.84 -2.96 -8.74
N VAL A 95 -8.21 -1.81 -8.49
CA VAL A 95 -8.56 -0.99 -7.33
C VAL A 95 -9.73 -0.08 -7.67
N ASN A 96 -10.49 0.30 -6.62
CA ASN A 96 -11.69 1.09 -6.80
C ASN A 96 -11.48 2.60 -6.69
N GLU A 97 -10.40 3.02 -6.05
CA GLU A 97 -10.16 4.43 -5.80
C GLU A 97 -9.59 5.11 -7.05
N PRO A 98 -10.28 6.12 -7.62
CA PRO A 98 -9.82 6.74 -8.86
C PRO A 98 -8.42 7.37 -8.75
N GLU A 99 -8.12 8.00 -7.63
CA GLU A 99 -6.80 8.62 -7.46
C GLU A 99 -5.69 7.57 -7.35
N LEU A 100 -5.99 6.43 -6.73
CA LEU A 100 -5.03 5.34 -6.68
C LEU A 100 -4.81 4.75 -8.07
N THR A 101 -5.87 4.60 -8.85
CA THR A 101 -5.76 4.17 -10.23
C THR A 101 -4.83 5.10 -11.02
N ALA A 102 -5.03 6.41 -10.88
CA ALA A 102 -4.20 7.39 -11.57
C ALA A 102 -2.72 7.30 -11.13
N LEU A 103 -2.50 7.13 -9.83
CA LEU A 103 -1.15 6.98 -9.30
C LEU A 103 -0.45 5.74 -9.88
N LEU A 104 -1.14 4.61 -9.88
CA LEU A 104 -0.57 3.37 -10.41
C LEU A 104 -0.32 3.45 -11.91
N GLN A 105 -1.22 4.10 -12.66
CA GLN A 105 -1.02 4.32 -14.08
C GLN A 105 0.20 5.19 -14.35
N GLY A 106 0.40 6.23 -13.53
CA GLY A 106 1.57 7.09 -13.63
C GLY A 106 2.87 6.34 -13.42
N LEU A 107 2.89 5.46 -12.41
CA LEU A 107 4.06 4.62 -12.14
C LEU A 107 4.32 3.63 -13.26
N ALA A 108 3.26 3.10 -13.87
CA ALA A 108 3.41 2.16 -14.99
C ALA A 108 4.02 2.84 -16.21
N ARG A 109 3.73 4.14 -16.40
CA ARG A 109 4.29 4.90 -17.51
C ARG A 109 5.71 5.38 -17.26
N ASP A 110 6.09 5.51 -15.98
CA ASP A 110 7.42 6.01 -15.59
C ASP A 110 8.00 5.12 -14.50
N PRO A 111 8.47 3.91 -14.86
CA PRO A 111 8.98 2.97 -13.86
C PRO A 111 10.29 3.43 -13.21
N ASP A 112 10.94 4.46 -13.74
CA ASP A 112 12.17 4.99 -13.12
C ASP A 112 11.93 5.50 -11.71
N GLN A 113 10.72 5.95 -11.41
CA GLN A 113 10.37 6.36 -10.05
C GLN A 113 10.55 5.21 -9.06
N LEU A 114 10.26 3.99 -9.47
CA LEU A 114 10.41 2.82 -8.61
C LEU A 114 11.85 2.30 -8.57
N ARG A 115 12.60 2.50 -9.66
CA ARG A 115 14.00 2.10 -9.69
C ARG A 115 14.83 2.85 -8.64
N THR A 116 14.49 4.10 -8.39
CA THR A 116 15.15 4.93 -7.39
C THR A 116 15.11 4.31 -6.00
N ILE A 117 14.11 3.50 -5.71
CA ILE A 117 13.98 2.84 -4.41
C ILE A 117 15.12 1.85 -4.16
N GLU A 118 15.48 1.06 -5.18
CA GLU A 118 16.61 0.15 -5.06
C GLU A 118 17.90 0.91 -4.81
N GLU A 119 18.06 2.05 -5.46
CA GLU A 119 19.24 2.89 -5.26
C GLU A 119 19.30 3.41 -3.82
N ILE A 120 18.17 3.87 -3.28
CA ILE A 120 18.09 4.33 -1.91
C ILE A 120 18.41 3.20 -0.95
N ARG A 121 17.87 2.03 -1.19
CA ARG A 121 18.12 0.84 -0.37
C ARG A 121 19.60 0.49 -0.33
N GLN A 122 20.24 0.52 -1.49
CA GLN A 122 21.66 0.16 -1.59
C GLN A 122 22.55 1.19 -0.91
N ALA A 123 22.11 2.43 -0.81
CA ALA A 123 22.86 3.51 -0.17
C ALA A 123 22.70 3.52 1.34
N SER A 124 21.78 2.75 1.90
CA SER A 124 21.47 2.76 3.34
C SER A 124 22.36 1.88 4.17
#